data_dddd4dca40c7e76e13e5cb8e2aa824a2
#
_entry.id   dddd4dca40c7e76e13e5cb8e2aa824a2
#
_cell.length_a   1.000
_cell.length_b   1.000
_cell.length_c   1.000
_cell.angle_alpha   90.00
_cell.angle_beta   90.00
_cell.angle_gamma   90.00
#
_symmetry.space_group_name_H-M   'P 1'
#
loop_
_entity.id
_entity.type
_entity.pdbx_description
1 polymer ?
#
loop_
_entity_poly.entity_id
_entity_poly.type
_entity_poly.pdbx_seq_one_letter_code
_entity_poly.pdbx_strand_id
1 'polypeptide(L)'
;MNKKIAVLLKVIVSLGLITFLINQVDFKGIVNILKNVDITMIVYALILLTIQVFIATTRWQFVLKCQKIMLDYKNTLQILWSGLFFNQAMPSSVGGDVIRGYYLKKQGMTLGRATLGVLMDRLFGMVGLVFLVLASLPLLFELVDDSIARSGVLFIALGISLALLFIFFTDKLPGNFSHLKVIRGFYSLSQVGRRCIVDHYNGLIILVISILIHLISVISVMIMAAGLGINVEWSGFLLIIPLVTLMMVVPISIAGWGVREGVMVVGFGYLGVAPEAALALSILYGLLMLVVALPGGVVWTLKRNHTPN
;
A
#
# COMPACT_ATOMS: atom_id res chain seq x y z
N MET A 1 -7.32 -11.65 21.51
CA MET A 1 -8.47 -11.77 20.60
C MET A 1 -8.27 -12.99 19.71
N ASN A 2 -9.26 -13.90 19.63
CA ASN A 2 -9.18 -15.12 18.83
C ASN A 2 -9.02 -14.73 17.34
N LYS A 3 -8.06 -15.37 16.61
CA LYS A 3 -7.79 -15.06 15.18
C LYS A 3 -9.04 -15.16 14.31
N LYS A 4 -9.95 -16.10 14.61
CA LYS A 4 -11.23 -16.25 13.90
C LYS A 4 -12.15 -15.05 14.11
N ILE A 5 -12.22 -14.51 15.33
CA ILE A 5 -13.03 -13.33 15.66
C ILE A 5 -12.48 -12.09 14.92
N ALA A 6 -11.16 -11.92 14.88
CA ALA A 6 -10.55 -10.80 14.15
C ALA A 6 -10.81 -10.84 12.65
N VAL A 7 -10.80 -12.02 12.03
CA VAL A 7 -11.17 -12.21 10.61
C VAL A 7 -12.66 -11.92 10.41
N LEU A 8 -13.52 -12.46 11.26
CA LEU A 8 -14.97 -12.24 11.17
C LEU A 8 -15.33 -10.75 11.28
N LEU A 9 -14.72 -10.02 12.22
CA LEU A 9 -14.91 -8.57 12.36
C LEU A 9 -14.52 -7.81 11.09
N LYS A 10 -13.38 -8.16 10.46
CA LYS A 10 -12.95 -7.53 9.20
C LYS A 10 -13.92 -7.83 8.05
N VAL A 11 -14.44 -9.06 7.96
CA VAL A 11 -15.48 -9.43 6.98
C VAL A 11 -16.72 -8.58 7.20
N ILE A 12 -17.19 -8.49 8.43
CA ILE A 12 -18.39 -7.70 8.78
C ILE A 12 -18.17 -6.23 8.46
N VAL A 13 -17.02 -5.64 8.82
CA VAL A 13 -16.71 -4.24 8.52
C VAL A 13 -16.64 -4.02 7.00
N SER A 14 -15.94 -4.89 6.25
CA SER A 14 -15.84 -4.74 4.79
C SER A 14 -17.21 -4.85 4.12
N LEU A 15 -17.98 -5.86 4.46
CA LEU A 15 -19.34 -6.04 3.91
C LEU A 15 -20.28 -4.90 4.34
N GLY A 16 -20.22 -4.49 5.61
CA GLY A 16 -21.00 -3.37 6.12
C GLY A 16 -20.72 -2.06 5.39
N LEU A 17 -19.43 -1.72 5.19
CA LEU A 17 -19.04 -0.53 4.45
C LEU A 17 -19.47 -0.60 2.98
N ILE A 18 -19.26 -1.74 2.32
CA ILE A 18 -19.67 -1.92 0.92
C ILE A 18 -21.19 -1.82 0.80
N THR A 19 -21.97 -2.50 1.67
CA THR A 19 -23.44 -2.43 1.66
C THR A 19 -23.91 -1.00 1.92
N PHE A 20 -23.32 -0.32 2.90
CA PHE A 20 -23.64 1.08 3.18
C PHE A 20 -23.41 1.97 1.95
N LEU A 21 -22.26 1.84 1.29
CA LEU A 21 -21.95 2.61 0.08
C LEU A 21 -22.91 2.31 -1.07
N ILE A 22 -23.20 1.03 -1.31
CA ILE A 22 -24.14 0.61 -2.38
C ILE A 22 -25.54 1.18 -2.14
N ASN A 23 -25.98 1.27 -0.89
CA ASN A 23 -27.30 1.85 -0.55
C ASN A 23 -27.34 3.38 -0.69
N GLN A 24 -26.20 4.06 -0.75
CA GLN A 24 -26.09 5.52 -0.92
C GLN A 24 -25.94 5.95 -2.37
N VAL A 25 -25.72 5.02 -3.30
CA VAL A 25 -25.39 5.31 -4.71
C VAL A 25 -26.27 4.53 -5.67
N ASP A 26 -26.54 5.10 -6.83
CA ASP A 26 -27.26 4.39 -7.91
C ASP A 26 -26.37 3.31 -8.54
N PHE A 27 -26.62 2.06 -8.19
CA PHE A 27 -25.91 0.91 -8.76
C PHE A 27 -26.02 0.81 -10.29
N LYS A 28 -27.17 1.23 -10.88
CA LYS A 28 -27.33 1.27 -12.34
C LYS A 28 -26.40 2.32 -12.96
N GLY A 29 -26.25 3.46 -12.29
CA GLY A 29 -25.31 4.51 -12.69
C GLY A 29 -23.87 3.99 -12.73
N ILE A 30 -23.43 3.28 -11.68
CA ILE A 30 -22.09 2.66 -11.63
C ILE A 30 -21.87 1.71 -12.80
N VAL A 31 -22.81 0.79 -13.04
CA VAL A 31 -22.72 -0.18 -14.15
C VAL A 31 -22.67 0.52 -15.51
N ASN A 32 -23.42 1.60 -15.69
CA ASN A 32 -23.40 2.37 -16.94
C ASN A 32 -22.06 3.09 -17.16
N ILE A 33 -21.47 3.67 -16.11
CA ILE A 33 -20.13 4.30 -16.15
C ILE A 33 -19.08 3.24 -16.55
N LEU A 34 -19.11 2.06 -15.91
CA LEU A 34 -18.15 0.98 -16.18
C LEU A 34 -18.33 0.36 -17.58
N LYS A 35 -19.54 0.33 -18.14
CA LYS A 35 -19.77 -0.16 -19.50
C LYS A 35 -19.21 0.75 -20.60
N ASN A 36 -19.15 2.04 -20.32
CA ASN A 36 -18.69 3.07 -21.26
C ASN A 36 -17.22 3.44 -21.06
N VAL A 37 -16.47 2.66 -20.28
CA VAL A 37 -15.06 2.93 -19.99
C VAL A 37 -14.21 2.80 -21.26
N ASP A 38 -13.27 3.74 -21.45
CA ASP A 38 -12.25 3.61 -22.49
C ASP A 38 -11.23 2.51 -22.10
N ILE A 39 -11.33 1.37 -22.78
CA ILE A 39 -10.48 0.20 -22.55
C ILE A 39 -9.00 0.53 -22.79
N THR A 40 -8.67 1.46 -23.69
CA THR A 40 -7.30 1.87 -23.99
C THR A 40 -6.65 2.47 -22.73
N MET A 41 -7.38 3.35 -22.04
CA MET A 41 -6.91 3.94 -20.76
C MET A 41 -6.72 2.89 -19.67
N ILE A 42 -7.61 1.89 -19.61
CA ILE A 42 -7.49 0.78 -18.65
C ILE A 42 -6.25 -0.06 -18.94
N VAL A 43 -5.93 -0.32 -20.20
CA VAL A 43 -4.71 -1.04 -20.57
C VAL A 43 -3.45 -0.25 -20.18
N TYR A 44 -3.43 1.07 -20.40
CA TYR A 44 -2.31 1.91 -19.97
C TYR A 44 -2.14 1.90 -18.44
N ALA A 45 -3.22 2.01 -17.69
CA ALA A 45 -3.19 1.92 -16.23
C ALA A 45 -2.68 0.54 -15.76
N LEU A 46 -3.12 -0.55 -16.39
CA LEU A 46 -2.68 -1.92 -16.10
C LEU A 46 -1.17 -2.09 -16.36
N ILE A 47 -0.66 -1.55 -17.46
CA ILE A 47 0.77 -1.58 -17.79
C ILE A 47 1.56 -0.83 -16.71
N LEU A 48 1.14 0.38 -16.33
CA LEU A 48 1.82 1.17 -15.28
C LEU A 48 1.82 0.45 -13.94
N LEU A 49 0.69 -0.12 -13.51
CA LEU A 49 0.59 -0.89 -12.27
C LEU A 49 1.46 -2.15 -12.31
N THR A 50 1.63 -2.76 -13.50
CA THR A 50 2.54 -3.89 -13.67
C THR A 50 4.00 -3.44 -13.59
N ILE A 51 4.38 -2.35 -14.24
CA ILE A 51 5.71 -1.73 -14.14
C ILE A 51 6.03 -1.40 -12.66
N GLN A 52 5.06 -0.91 -11.92
CA GLN A 52 5.19 -0.62 -10.48
C GLN A 52 5.67 -1.84 -9.69
N VAL A 53 5.24 -3.07 -10.03
CA VAL A 53 5.70 -4.30 -9.37
C VAL A 53 7.20 -4.52 -9.60
N PHE A 54 7.71 -4.27 -10.80
CA PHE A 54 9.14 -4.39 -11.10
C PHE A 54 9.95 -3.35 -10.33
N ILE A 55 9.47 -2.11 -10.28
CA ILE A 55 10.10 -1.03 -9.51
C ILE A 55 10.08 -1.35 -8.00
N ALA A 56 8.97 -1.87 -7.47
CA ALA A 56 8.88 -2.30 -6.07
C ALA A 56 9.83 -3.47 -5.75
N THR A 57 10.07 -4.37 -6.72
CA THR A 57 11.07 -5.44 -6.59
C THR A 57 12.47 -4.86 -6.44
N THR A 58 12.83 -3.87 -7.25
CA THR A 58 14.12 -3.18 -7.17
C THR A 58 14.28 -2.52 -5.80
N ARG A 59 13.27 -1.80 -5.31
CA ARG A 59 13.29 -1.21 -3.96
C ARG A 59 13.57 -2.27 -2.90
N TRP A 60 12.84 -3.39 -2.96
CA TRP A 60 13.01 -4.44 -1.95
C TRP A 60 14.42 -5.06 -2.00
N GLN A 61 15.02 -5.21 -3.18
CA GLN A 61 16.42 -5.63 -3.28
C GLN A 61 17.38 -4.68 -2.55
N PHE A 62 17.22 -3.36 -2.71
CA PHE A 62 18.04 -2.39 -1.99
C PHE A 62 17.83 -2.49 -0.47
N VAL A 63 16.60 -2.66 0.00
CA VAL A 63 16.30 -2.88 1.42
C VAL A 63 16.96 -4.17 1.96
N LEU A 64 16.94 -5.26 1.18
CA LEU A 64 17.59 -6.51 1.56
C LEU A 64 19.13 -6.36 1.58
N LYS A 65 19.71 -5.63 0.63
CA LYS A 65 21.16 -5.33 0.61
C LYS A 65 21.63 -4.62 1.88
N CYS A 66 20.83 -3.71 2.45
CA CYS A 66 21.13 -3.07 3.74
C CYS A 66 21.32 -4.08 4.88
N GLN A 67 20.73 -5.26 4.77
CA GLN A 67 20.88 -6.37 5.72
C GLN A 67 21.92 -7.40 5.26
N LYS A 68 22.69 -7.09 4.22
CA LYS A 68 23.65 -8.02 3.58
C LYS A 68 22.96 -9.31 3.09
N ILE A 69 21.72 -9.18 2.59
CA ILE A 69 20.97 -10.26 1.98
C ILE A 69 21.04 -10.04 0.47
N MET A 70 21.66 -10.98 -0.24
CA MET A 70 21.82 -10.93 -1.68
C MET A 70 20.89 -11.98 -2.31
N LEU A 71 19.84 -11.50 -2.98
CA LEU A 71 18.96 -12.32 -3.81
C LEU A 71 19.04 -11.81 -5.25
N ASP A 72 19.00 -12.73 -6.20
CA ASP A 72 18.86 -12.38 -7.60
C ASP A 72 17.47 -11.73 -7.87
N TYR A 73 17.40 -10.92 -8.90
CA TYR A 73 16.21 -10.15 -9.22
C TYR A 73 14.98 -11.03 -9.47
N LYS A 74 15.17 -12.14 -10.22
CA LYS A 74 14.09 -13.08 -10.55
C LYS A 74 13.46 -13.70 -9.30
N ASN A 75 14.28 -14.15 -8.35
CA ASN A 75 13.76 -14.72 -7.09
C ASN A 75 13.07 -13.65 -6.24
N THR A 76 13.65 -12.45 -6.17
CA THR A 76 13.03 -11.32 -5.45
C THR A 76 11.67 -10.98 -6.03
N LEU A 77 11.56 -10.85 -7.37
CA LEU A 77 10.32 -10.59 -8.08
C LEU A 77 9.27 -11.67 -7.81
N GLN A 78 9.66 -12.93 -7.92
CA GLN A 78 8.77 -14.07 -7.69
C GLN A 78 8.21 -14.09 -6.26
N ILE A 79 9.05 -13.79 -5.27
CA ILE A 79 8.63 -13.75 -3.86
C ILE A 79 7.70 -12.56 -3.61
N LEU A 80 8.05 -11.37 -4.15
CA LEU A 80 7.23 -10.18 -4.00
C LEU A 80 5.88 -10.35 -4.68
N TRP A 81 5.85 -10.85 -5.92
CA TRP A 81 4.60 -11.07 -6.66
C TRP A 81 3.70 -12.11 -5.99
N SER A 82 4.28 -13.22 -5.51
CA SER A 82 3.52 -14.17 -4.67
C SER A 82 2.94 -13.48 -3.43
N GLY A 83 3.70 -12.60 -2.77
CA GLY A 83 3.20 -11.80 -1.66
C GLY A 83 2.02 -10.90 -2.05
N LEU A 84 2.08 -10.23 -3.21
CA LEU A 84 0.97 -9.41 -3.72
C LEU A 84 -0.30 -10.24 -3.93
N PHE A 85 -0.20 -11.42 -4.52
CA PHE A 85 -1.33 -12.33 -4.67
C PHE A 85 -1.98 -12.69 -3.32
N PHE A 86 -1.18 -13.07 -2.33
CA PHE A 86 -1.70 -13.42 -1.01
C PHE A 86 -2.23 -12.23 -0.21
N ASN A 87 -1.77 -11.00 -0.48
CA ASN A 87 -2.37 -9.80 0.09
C ASN A 87 -3.80 -9.57 -0.42
N GLN A 88 -4.11 -10.01 -1.64
CA GLN A 88 -5.47 -9.93 -2.20
C GLN A 88 -6.32 -11.15 -1.84
N ALA A 89 -5.73 -12.36 -1.81
CA ALA A 89 -6.44 -13.61 -1.60
C ALA A 89 -6.75 -13.91 -0.12
N MET A 90 -5.95 -13.35 0.81
CA MET A 90 -6.15 -13.61 2.25
C MET A 90 -6.98 -12.52 2.93
N PRO A 91 -7.81 -12.87 3.93
CA PRO A 91 -8.56 -11.89 4.72
C PRO A 91 -7.67 -11.04 5.65
N SER A 92 -6.41 -10.86 5.30
CA SER A 92 -5.43 -10.10 6.08
C SER A 92 -4.46 -9.42 5.13
N SER A 93 -4.33 -8.10 5.25
CA SER A 93 -3.33 -7.29 4.53
C SER A 93 -1.87 -7.69 4.84
N VAL A 94 -1.67 -8.57 5.82
CA VAL A 94 -0.35 -9.10 6.25
C VAL A 94 -0.06 -10.48 5.63
N GLY A 95 -1.05 -11.10 4.94
CA GLY A 95 -0.89 -12.46 4.39
C GLY A 95 0.29 -12.60 3.43
N GLY A 96 0.44 -11.65 2.54
CA GLY A 96 1.57 -11.62 1.62
C GLY A 96 2.92 -11.42 2.28
N ASP A 97 2.99 -10.69 3.41
CA ASP A 97 4.24 -10.53 4.14
C ASP A 97 4.69 -11.83 4.81
N VAL A 98 3.73 -12.60 5.34
CA VAL A 98 4.02 -13.94 5.88
C VAL A 98 4.60 -14.83 4.78
N ILE A 99 4.04 -14.80 3.59
CA ILE A 99 4.55 -15.55 2.43
C ILE A 99 5.94 -15.07 2.02
N ARG A 100 6.17 -13.75 1.94
CA ARG A 100 7.49 -13.18 1.66
C ARG A 100 8.52 -13.62 2.70
N GLY A 101 8.18 -13.52 4.00
CA GLY A 101 9.03 -13.98 5.10
C GLY A 101 9.32 -15.48 5.06
N TYR A 102 8.31 -16.30 4.73
CA TYR A 102 8.47 -17.74 4.57
C TYR A 102 9.46 -18.09 3.46
N TYR A 103 9.36 -17.47 2.30
CA TYR A 103 10.29 -17.72 1.19
C TYR A 103 11.70 -17.24 1.51
N LEU A 104 11.86 -16.07 2.19
CA LEU A 104 13.18 -15.63 2.66
C LEU A 104 13.79 -16.65 3.63
N LYS A 105 12.99 -17.23 4.53
CA LYS A 105 13.45 -18.30 5.42
C LYS A 105 13.91 -19.54 4.63
N LYS A 106 13.19 -19.94 3.58
CA LYS A 106 13.60 -21.05 2.69
C LYS A 106 14.93 -20.78 1.96
N GLN A 107 15.30 -19.52 1.75
CA GLN A 107 16.60 -19.11 1.22
C GLN A 107 17.72 -19.12 2.28
N GLY A 108 17.53 -19.80 3.41
CA GLY A 108 18.54 -19.96 4.47
C GLY A 108 18.60 -18.82 5.50
N MET A 109 17.65 -17.90 5.46
CA MET A 109 17.62 -16.79 6.45
C MET A 109 16.97 -17.22 7.75
N THR A 110 17.43 -16.63 8.87
CA THR A 110 16.70 -16.75 10.14
C THR A 110 15.37 -16.02 10.05
N LEU A 111 14.35 -16.51 10.78
CA LEU A 111 13.02 -15.91 10.79
C LEU A 111 13.06 -14.41 11.13
N GLY A 112 13.92 -14.02 12.09
CA GLY A 112 14.07 -12.62 12.49
C GLY A 112 14.58 -11.74 11.35
N ARG A 113 15.62 -12.16 10.62
CA ARG A 113 16.13 -11.41 9.45
C ARG A 113 15.12 -11.35 8.31
N ALA A 114 14.41 -12.44 8.06
CA ALA A 114 13.36 -12.49 7.04
C ALA A 114 12.22 -11.51 7.36
N THR A 115 11.74 -11.50 8.61
CA THR A 115 10.70 -10.56 9.08
C THR A 115 11.18 -9.12 9.00
N LEU A 116 12.41 -8.82 9.44
CA LEU A 116 12.99 -7.47 9.33
C LEU A 116 13.08 -7.01 7.88
N GLY A 117 13.46 -7.87 6.93
CA GLY A 117 13.54 -7.52 5.51
C GLY A 117 12.19 -7.14 4.90
N VAL A 118 11.12 -7.80 5.33
CA VAL A 118 9.76 -7.49 4.88
C VAL A 118 9.22 -6.21 5.54
N LEU A 119 9.39 -6.08 6.87
CA LEU A 119 8.91 -4.91 7.61
C LEU A 119 9.64 -3.64 7.19
N MET A 120 10.95 -3.69 6.94
CA MET A 120 11.72 -2.54 6.48
C MET A 120 11.25 -2.06 5.10
N ASP A 121 10.93 -2.98 4.18
CA ASP A 121 10.36 -2.61 2.88
C ASP A 121 9.03 -1.86 3.03
N ARG A 122 8.16 -2.30 3.94
CA ARG A 122 6.92 -1.59 4.27
C ARG A 122 7.18 -0.21 4.88
N LEU A 123 8.10 -0.12 5.84
CA LEU A 123 8.43 1.15 6.49
C LEU A 123 8.97 2.18 5.49
N PHE A 124 9.87 1.78 4.59
CA PHE A 124 10.36 2.70 3.55
C PHE A 124 9.27 3.07 2.53
N GLY A 125 8.36 2.14 2.21
CA GLY A 125 7.16 2.47 1.44
C GLY A 125 6.31 3.54 2.13
N MET A 126 6.08 3.40 3.44
CA MET A 126 5.35 4.39 4.24
C MET A 126 6.08 5.74 4.31
N VAL A 127 7.41 5.75 4.42
CA VAL A 127 8.19 7.01 4.38
C VAL A 127 7.96 7.76 3.07
N GLY A 128 8.03 7.07 1.91
CA GLY A 128 7.73 7.68 0.61
C GLY A 128 6.29 8.18 0.49
N LEU A 129 5.33 7.43 1.05
CA LEU A 129 3.93 7.82 1.08
C LEU A 129 3.69 9.08 1.94
N VAL A 130 4.24 9.08 3.16
CA VAL A 130 4.13 10.24 4.07
C VAL A 130 4.80 11.47 3.46
N PHE A 131 5.94 11.30 2.79
CA PHE A 131 6.58 12.40 2.06
C PHE A 131 5.63 13.03 1.03
N LEU A 132 4.93 12.22 0.23
CA LEU A 132 3.95 12.72 -0.74
C LEU A 132 2.75 13.38 -0.07
N VAL A 133 2.22 12.80 1.02
CA VAL A 133 1.13 13.41 1.78
C VAL A 133 1.53 14.77 2.33
N LEU A 134 2.73 14.89 2.92
CA LEU A 134 3.23 16.16 3.43
C LEU A 134 3.47 17.19 2.31
N ALA A 135 4.01 16.73 1.16
CA ALA A 135 4.20 17.58 -0.01
C ALA A 135 2.88 18.06 -0.63
N SER A 136 1.79 17.29 -0.48
CA SER A 136 0.45 17.65 -0.98
C SER A 136 -0.38 18.47 0.02
N LEU A 137 0.10 18.74 1.24
CA LEU A 137 -0.65 19.56 2.22
C LEU A 137 -1.04 20.95 1.73
N PRO A 138 -0.24 21.71 0.97
CA PRO A 138 -0.68 22.96 0.39
C PRO A 138 -1.97 22.81 -0.45
N LEU A 139 -2.07 21.73 -1.24
CA LEU A 139 -3.24 21.43 -2.05
C LEU A 139 -4.49 21.13 -1.19
N LEU A 140 -4.30 20.60 0.02
CA LEU A 140 -5.40 20.37 0.96
C LEU A 140 -6.08 21.69 1.36
N PHE A 141 -5.29 22.75 1.59
CA PHE A 141 -5.82 24.05 1.94
C PHE A 141 -6.45 24.78 0.75
N GLU A 142 -6.01 24.48 -0.44
CA GLU A 142 -6.53 25.07 -1.68
C GLU A 142 -7.84 24.36 -2.14
N LEU A 143 -7.88 23.03 -2.07
CA LEU A 143 -8.94 22.22 -2.70
C LEU A 143 -10.06 21.80 -1.74
N VAL A 144 -9.84 21.86 -0.42
CA VAL A 144 -10.81 21.37 0.58
C VAL A 144 -11.11 22.48 1.58
N ASP A 145 -12.30 23.07 1.55
CA ASP A 145 -12.68 24.16 2.45
C ASP A 145 -13.15 23.69 3.84
N ASP A 146 -13.49 22.41 4.01
CA ASP A 146 -13.95 21.84 5.26
C ASP A 146 -12.83 21.78 6.31
N SER A 147 -12.99 22.53 7.39
CA SER A 147 -12.02 22.61 8.49
C SER A 147 -11.87 21.31 9.27
N ILE A 148 -12.93 20.50 9.36
CA ILE A 148 -12.91 19.19 10.03
C ILE A 148 -12.09 18.20 9.20
N ALA A 149 -12.32 18.17 7.89
CA ALA A 149 -11.56 17.33 6.96
C ALA A 149 -10.07 17.72 6.96
N ARG A 150 -9.74 19.02 6.87
CA ARG A 150 -8.36 19.53 6.97
C ARG A 150 -7.68 19.08 8.27
N SER A 151 -8.35 19.29 9.41
CA SER A 151 -7.82 18.92 10.72
C SER A 151 -7.63 17.40 10.85
N GLY A 152 -8.57 16.61 10.33
CA GLY A 152 -8.47 15.15 10.31
C GLY A 152 -7.27 14.65 9.52
N VAL A 153 -7.05 15.18 8.31
CA VAL A 153 -5.89 14.84 7.47
C VAL A 153 -4.58 15.23 8.16
N LEU A 154 -4.50 16.45 8.73
CA LEU A 154 -3.32 16.91 9.45
C LEU A 154 -3.02 16.05 10.67
N PHE A 155 -4.02 15.67 11.45
CA PHE A 155 -3.87 14.81 12.62
C PHE A 155 -3.33 13.42 12.23
N ILE A 156 -3.87 12.82 11.16
CA ILE A 156 -3.44 11.52 10.67
C ILE A 156 -2.01 11.62 10.12
N ALA A 157 -1.70 12.61 9.29
CA ALA A 157 -0.38 12.81 8.72
C ALA A 157 0.68 13.03 9.81
N LEU A 158 0.39 13.85 10.81
CA LEU A 158 1.26 14.10 11.94
C LEU A 158 1.44 12.84 12.79
N GLY A 159 0.37 12.14 13.12
CA GLY A 159 0.41 10.92 13.93
C GLY A 159 1.27 9.83 13.29
N ILE A 160 1.12 9.59 11.98
CA ILE A 160 1.93 8.60 11.26
C ILE A 160 3.39 9.06 11.12
N SER A 161 3.63 10.36 10.87
CA SER A 161 4.98 10.91 10.82
C SER A 161 5.71 10.72 12.15
N LEU A 162 5.05 11.04 13.26
CA LEU A 162 5.61 10.84 14.61
C LEU A 162 5.85 9.35 14.91
N ALA A 163 4.94 8.45 14.51
CA ALA A 163 5.13 7.01 14.67
C ALA A 163 6.35 6.50 13.87
N LEU A 164 6.53 6.95 12.63
CA LEU A 164 7.71 6.61 11.82
C LEU A 164 8.99 7.16 12.45
N LEU A 165 9.01 8.41 12.88
CA LEU A 165 10.14 8.99 13.59
C LEU A 165 10.46 8.18 14.85
N PHE A 166 9.46 7.85 15.67
CA PHE A 166 9.65 7.00 16.84
C PHE A 166 10.32 5.67 16.47
N ILE A 167 9.82 4.95 15.44
CA ILE A 167 10.39 3.68 15.00
C ILE A 167 11.86 3.86 14.57
N PHE A 168 12.18 4.88 13.76
CA PHE A 168 13.54 5.10 13.27
C PHE A 168 14.54 5.59 14.34
N PHE A 169 14.06 6.17 15.45
CA PHE A 169 14.90 6.68 16.53
C PHE A 169 14.84 5.84 17.81
N THR A 170 14.14 4.70 17.80
CA THR A 170 14.01 3.81 18.98
C THR A 170 15.36 3.30 19.49
N ASP A 171 16.36 3.15 18.62
CA ASP A 171 17.72 2.70 19.01
C ASP A 171 18.51 3.76 19.81
N LYS A 172 18.05 5.00 19.86
CA LYS A 172 18.62 6.07 20.72
C LYS A 172 18.00 6.12 22.11
N LEU A 173 16.94 5.33 22.37
CA LEU A 173 16.32 5.27 23.68
C LEU A 173 17.25 4.61 24.70
N PRO A 174 17.24 5.05 25.98
CA PRO A 174 18.02 4.43 27.05
C PRO A 174 17.76 2.93 27.13
N GLY A 175 18.83 2.12 27.36
CA GLY A 175 18.78 0.66 27.32
C GLY A 175 17.86 -0.02 28.35
N ASN A 176 17.33 0.72 29.34
CA ASN A 176 16.44 0.21 30.39
C ASN A 176 15.13 -0.41 29.83
N PHE A 177 14.75 -0.12 28.57
CA PHE A 177 13.53 -0.66 27.95
C PHE A 177 13.78 -1.88 27.04
N SER A 178 15.03 -2.30 26.87
CA SER A 178 15.41 -3.40 25.94
C SER A 178 14.92 -4.79 26.37
N HIS A 179 14.45 -4.96 27.61
CA HIS A 179 13.89 -6.22 28.12
C HIS A 179 12.50 -6.52 27.52
N LEU A 180 11.76 -5.52 27.02
CA LEU A 180 10.47 -5.70 26.39
C LEU A 180 10.64 -6.22 24.95
N LYS A 181 10.06 -7.40 24.64
CA LYS A 181 10.17 -8.03 23.31
C LYS A 181 9.76 -7.12 22.17
N VAL A 182 8.73 -6.28 22.38
CA VAL A 182 8.21 -5.32 21.37
C VAL A 182 9.24 -4.23 21.09
N ILE A 183 9.82 -3.64 22.14
CA ILE A 183 10.85 -2.59 22.01
C ILE A 183 12.10 -3.14 21.34
N ARG A 184 12.49 -4.37 21.64
CA ARG A 184 13.61 -5.04 20.96
C ARG A 184 13.35 -5.20 19.46
N GLY A 185 12.10 -5.47 19.05
CA GLY A 185 11.72 -5.49 17.64
C GLY A 185 11.91 -4.13 16.96
N PHE A 186 11.42 -3.05 17.57
CA PHE A 186 11.60 -1.68 17.08
C PHE A 186 13.07 -1.26 17.07
N TYR A 187 13.85 -1.62 18.08
CA TYR A 187 15.29 -1.39 18.13
C TYR A 187 16.01 -2.04 16.92
N SER A 188 15.66 -3.29 16.60
CA SER A 188 16.22 -3.97 15.43
C SER A 188 15.82 -3.29 14.11
N LEU A 189 14.56 -2.82 14.00
CA LEU A 189 14.08 -2.05 12.84
C LEU A 189 14.84 -0.73 12.72
N SER A 190 14.99 0.03 13.81
CA SER A 190 15.74 1.28 13.84
C SER A 190 17.19 1.08 13.40
N GLN A 191 17.88 0.06 13.92
CA GLN A 191 19.26 -0.24 13.52
C GLN A 191 19.39 -0.55 12.01
N VAL A 192 18.50 -1.36 11.45
CA VAL A 192 18.51 -1.67 10.02
C VAL A 192 18.18 -0.43 9.20
N GLY A 193 17.16 0.33 9.60
CA GLY A 193 16.79 1.59 8.97
C GLY A 193 17.94 2.58 8.91
N ARG A 194 18.66 2.73 10.03
CA ARG A 194 19.85 3.59 10.10
C ARG A 194 20.95 3.12 9.15
N ARG A 195 21.22 1.81 9.06
CA ARG A 195 22.22 1.30 8.09
C ARG A 195 21.86 1.67 6.66
N CYS A 196 20.56 1.58 6.28
CA CYS A 196 20.10 2.01 4.97
C CYS A 196 20.30 3.52 4.75
N ILE A 197 20.05 4.35 5.80
CA ILE A 197 20.16 5.81 5.71
C ILE A 197 21.63 6.26 5.72
N VAL A 198 22.49 5.64 6.54
CA VAL A 198 23.93 5.97 6.62
C VAL A 198 24.63 5.60 5.32
N ASP A 199 24.26 4.54 4.66
CA ASP A 199 24.63 4.30 3.26
C ASP A 199 23.80 5.25 2.37
N HIS A 200 24.24 6.50 2.28
CA HIS A 200 23.54 7.60 1.63
C HIS A 200 23.03 7.25 0.24
N TYR A 201 23.78 6.48 -0.53
CA TYR A 201 23.39 6.06 -1.87
C TYR A 201 22.18 5.12 -1.85
N ASN A 202 22.22 4.06 -1.04
CA ASN A 202 21.10 3.12 -0.94
C ASN A 202 19.86 3.76 -0.31
N GLY A 203 20.01 4.57 0.73
CA GLY A 203 18.92 5.28 1.39
C GLY A 203 18.16 6.22 0.46
N LEU A 204 18.90 7.02 -0.31
CA LEU A 204 18.32 7.95 -1.29
C LEU A 204 17.57 7.19 -2.40
N ILE A 205 18.18 6.13 -2.95
CA ILE A 205 17.54 5.30 -3.97
C ILE A 205 16.23 4.68 -3.44
N ILE A 206 16.23 4.11 -2.25
CA ILE A 206 15.03 3.52 -1.63
C ILE A 206 13.94 4.57 -1.48
N LEU A 207 14.27 5.80 -1.03
CA LEU A 207 13.32 6.90 -0.89
C LEU A 207 12.74 7.32 -2.26
N VAL A 208 13.60 7.58 -3.25
CA VAL A 208 13.18 7.98 -4.60
C VAL A 208 12.27 6.92 -5.23
N ILE A 209 12.66 5.64 -5.14
CA ILE A 209 11.83 4.55 -5.65
C ILE A 209 10.50 4.46 -4.89
N SER A 210 10.49 4.69 -3.57
CA SER A 210 9.24 4.67 -2.78
C SER A 210 8.29 5.79 -3.21
N ILE A 211 8.79 7.00 -3.43
CA ILE A 211 8.00 8.11 -3.97
C ILE A 211 7.49 7.79 -5.38
N LEU A 212 8.37 7.27 -6.26
CA LEU A 212 8.01 6.91 -7.64
C LEU A 212 6.89 5.86 -7.68
N ILE A 213 6.91 4.85 -6.81
CA ILE A 213 5.86 3.84 -6.71
C ILE A 213 4.51 4.50 -6.43
N HIS A 214 4.44 5.45 -5.48
CA HIS A 214 3.19 6.14 -5.16
C HIS A 214 2.76 7.10 -6.26
N LEU A 215 3.68 7.79 -6.92
CA LEU A 215 3.37 8.63 -8.08
C LEU A 215 2.81 7.81 -9.25
N ILE A 216 3.33 6.61 -9.50
CA ILE A 216 2.77 5.68 -10.50
C ILE A 216 1.34 5.30 -10.13
N SER A 217 1.03 5.06 -8.85
CA SER A 217 -0.35 4.82 -8.41
C SER A 217 -1.25 6.03 -8.69
N VAL A 218 -0.79 7.25 -8.39
CA VAL A 218 -1.52 8.50 -8.70
C VAL A 218 -1.82 8.61 -10.19
N ILE A 219 -0.79 8.45 -11.04
CA ILE A 219 -0.92 8.54 -12.50
C ILE A 219 -1.84 7.44 -13.03
N SER A 220 -1.74 6.21 -12.51
CA SER A 220 -2.61 5.10 -12.93
C SER A 220 -4.07 5.38 -12.63
N VAL A 221 -4.40 5.95 -11.44
CA VAL A 221 -5.77 6.32 -11.09
C VAL A 221 -6.25 7.51 -11.93
N MET A 222 -5.38 8.48 -12.22
CA MET A 222 -5.70 9.61 -13.10
C MET A 222 -6.05 9.13 -14.52
N ILE A 223 -5.29 8.19 -15.07
CA ILE A 223 -5.58 7.59 -16.39
C ILE A 223 -6.92 6.83 -16.36
N MET A 224 -7.19 6.06 -15.32
CA MET A 224 -8.48 5.37 -15.15
C MET A 224 -9.65 6.35 -15.05
N ALA A 225 -9.47 7.45 -14.31
CA ALA A 225 -10.47 8.51 -14.18
C ALA A 225 -10.79 9.13 -15.55
N ALA A 226 -9.76 9.45 -16.34
CA ALA A 226 -9.94 9.94 -17.72
C ALA A 226 -10.71 8.92 -18.57
N GLY A 227 -10.41 7.63 -18.46
CA GLY A 227 -11.13 6.55 -19.14
C GLY A 227 -12.59 6.40 -18.71
N LEU A 228 -12.96 6.87 -17.53
CA LEU A 228 -14.35 6.92 -17.03
C LEU A 228 -15.05 8.27 -17.30
N GLY A 229 -14.37 9.22 -17.97
CA GLY A 229 -14.90 10.56 -18.20
C GLY A 229 -14.90 11.47 -16.96
N ILE A 230 -14.13 11.13 -15.93
CA ILE A 230 -14.00 11.93 -14.71
C ILE A 230 -12.94 13.01 -14.93
N ASN A 231 -13.36 14.27 -14.93
CA ASN A 231 -12.50 15.42 -15.15
C ASN A 231 -12.18 16.07 -13.79
N VAL A 232 -11.00 15.78 -13.26
CA VAL A 232 -10.42 16.40 -12.06
C VAL A 232 -9.00 16.81 -12.40
N GLU A 233 -8.55 17.94 -11.90
CA GLU A 233 -7.17 18.39 -12.08
C GLU A 233 -6.19 17.39 -11.43
N TRP A 234 -4.98 17.29 -11.99
CA TRP A 234 -3.93 16.39 -11.49
C TRP A 234 -3.61 16.59 -10.00
N SER A 235 -3.73 17.82 -9.51
CA SER A 235 -3.54 18.21 -8.11
C SER A 235 -4.50 17.48 -7.16
N GLY A 236 -5.76 17.28 -7.57
CA GLY A 236 -6.74 16.51 -6.82
C GLY A 236 -6.34 15.04 -6.68
N PHE A 237 -5.83 14.41 -7.73
CA PHE A 237 -5.32 13.03 -7.64
C PHE A 237 -4.08 12.93 -6.74
N LEU A 238 -3.16 13.91 -6.83
CA LEU A 238 -1.97 13.97 -6.00
C LEU A 238 -2.30 14.15 -4.51
N LEU A 239 -3.40 14.83 -4.18
CA LEU A 239 -3.91 14.95 -2.83
C LEU A 239 -4.61 13.66 -2.37
N ILE A 240 -5.60 13.18 -3.13
CA ILE A 240 -6.52 12.14 -2.67
C ILE A 240 -5.87 10.74 -2.66
N ILE A 241 -5.13 10.35 -3.70
CA ILE A 241 -4.64 8.98 -3.81
C ILE A 241 -3.62 8.59 -2.75
N PRO A 242 -2.64 9.44 -2.37
CA PRO A 242 -1.77 9.16 -1.22
C PRO A 242 -2.55 9.05 0.09
N LEU A 243 -3.57 9.89 0.31
CA LEU A 243 -4.44 9.80 1.50
C LEU A 243 -5.24 8.49 1.53
N VAL A 244 -5.83 8.08 0.40
CA VAL A 244 -6.50 6.77 0.26
C VAL A 244 -5.54 5.64 0.63
N THR A 245 -4.32 5.67 0.07
CA THR A 245 -3.30 4.65 0.33
C THR A 245 -2.89 4.63 1.81
N LEU A 246 -2.77 5.80 2.44
CA LEU A 246 -2.43 5.94 3.85
C LEU A 246 -3.51 5.33 4.75
N MET A 247 -4.78 5.58 4.44
CA MET A 247 -5.92 5.00 5.18
C MET A 247 -6.00 3.49 5.05
N MET A 248 -5.59 2.92 3.90
CA MET A 248 -5.52 1.48 3.69
C MET A 248 -4.40 0.78 4.49
N VAL A 249 -3.42 1.51 5.03
CA VAL A 249 -2.38 0.95 5.92
C VAL A 249 -3.00 0.41 7.21
N VAL A 250 -4.08 1.03 7.69
CA VAL A 250 -4.79 0.58 8.89
C VAL A 250 -5.55 -0.72 8.58
N PRO A 251 -5.24 -1.86 9.22
CA PRO A 251 -5.78 -3.17 8.83
C PRO A 251 -7.19 -3.42 9.39
N ILE A 252 -8.14 -2.50 9.12
CA ILE A 252 -9.53 -2.59 9.58
C ILE A 252 -10.44 -3.34 8.62
N SER A 253 -10.04 -3.47 7.34
CA SER A 253 -10.83 -4.15 6.30
C SER A 253 -10.01 -5.25 5.59
N ILE A 254 -10.67 -6.03 4.74
CA ILE A 254 -10.03 -7.08 3.92
C ILE A 254 -9.45 -6.42 2.67
N ALA A 255 -8.15 -6.51 2.47
CA ALA A 255 -7.44 -5.96 1.31
C ALA A 255 -7.77 -4.47 1.02
N GLY A 256 -8.25 -3.71 2.01
CA GLY A 256 -8.67 -2.32 1.85
C GLY A 256 -10.09 -2.13 1.31
N TRP A 257 -10.83 -3.18 0.98
CA TRP A 257 -12.20 -3.08 0.47
C TRP A 257 -13.15 -2.45 1.49
N GLY A 258 -13.97 -1.53 1.04
CA GLY A 258 -14.85 -0.68 1.85
C GLY A 258 -14.16 0.61 2.31
N VAL A 259 -12.96 0.53 2.86
CA VAL A 259 -12.21 1.72 3.30
C VAL A 259 -11.73 2.53 2.09
N ARG A 260 -11.14 1.89 1.09
CA ARG A 260 -10.71 2.56 -0.14
C ARG A 260 -11.88 3.25 -0.83
N GLU A 261 -12.99 2.52 -1.03
CA GLU A 261 -14.21 3.03 -1.64
C GLU A 261 -14.73 4.24 -0.88
N GLY A 262 -14.87 4.16 0.44
CA GLY A 262 -15.36 5.26 1.27
C GLY A 262 -14.46 6.49 1.20
N VAL A 263 -13.15 6.32 1.32
CA VAL A 263 -12.20 7.44 1.26
C VAL A 263 -12.16 8.07 -0.14
N MET A 264 -12.26 7.27 -1.22
CA MET A 264 -12.33 7.82 -2.57
C MET A 264 -13.64 8.58 -2.82
N VAL A 265 -14.79 8.05 -2.37
CA VAL A 265 -16.08 8.75 -2.50
C VAL A 265 -16.06 10.07 -1.76
N VAL A 266 -15.61 10.10 -0.51
CA VAL A 266 -15.52 11.33 0.29
C VAL A 266 -14.48 12.29 -0.30
N GLY A 267 -13.28 11.79 -0.60
CA GLY A 267 -12.18 12.64 -1.08
C GLY A 267 -12.47 13.28 -2.44
N PHE A 268 -12.92 12.51 -3.41
CA PHE A 268 -13.30 13.04 -4.73
C PHE A 268 -14.61 13.85 -4.67
N GLY A 269 -15.49 13.57 -3.69
CA GLY A 269 -16.67 14.39 -3.42
C GLY A 269 -16.34 15.84 -3.10
N TYR A 270 -15.26 16.12 -2.34
CA TYR A 270 -14.76 17.48 -2.12
C TYR A 270 -14.29 18.17 -3.42
N LEU A 271 -13.96 17.39 -4.46
CA LEU A 271 -13.57 17.91 -5.76
C LEU A 271 -14.74 17.94 -6.77
N GLY A 272 -15.99 17.77 -6.29
CA GLY A 272 -17.20 17.85 -7.12
C GLY A 272 -17.48 16.59 -7.95
N VAL A 273 -16.79 15.46 -7.70
CA VAL A 273 -17.05 14.19 -8.41
C VAL A 273 -18.28 13.52 -7.80
N ALA A 274 -19.20 13.07 -8.64
CA ALA A 274 -20.38 12.32 -8.22
C ALA A 274 -19.99 11.01 -7.48
N PRO A 275 -20.69 10.63 -6.42
CA PRO A 275 -20.37 9.43 -5.64
C PRO A 275 -20.29 8.16 -6.47
N GLU A 276 -21.16 8.00 -7.47
CA GLU A 276 -21.21 6.87 -8.39
C GLU A 276 -19.91 6.78 -9.21
N ALA A 277 -19.42 7.91 -9.71
CA ALA A 277 -18.18 7.97 -10.50
C ALA A 277 -16.94 7.68 -9.62
N ALA A 278 -16.87 8.26 -8.44
CA ALA A 278 -15.80 8.00 -7.49
C ALA A 278 -15.78 6.52 -7.05
N LEU A 279 -16.95 5.94 -6.81
CA LEU A 279 -17.07 4.52 -6.46
C LEU A 279 -16.71 3.61 -7.64
N ALA A 280 -17.14 3.93 -8.87
CA ALA A 280 -16.76 3.20 -10.09
C ALA A 280 -15.23 3.21 -10.27
N LEU A 281 -14.59 4.37 -10.10
CA LEU A 281 -13.13 4.52 -10.17
C LEU A 281 -12.43 3.65 -9.11
N SER A 282 -12.92 3.65 -7.87
CA SER A 282 -12.35 2.83 -6.80
C SER A 282 -12.48 1.33 -7.09
N ILE A 283 -13.66 0.87 -7.53
CA ILE A 283 -13.89 -0.54 -7.89
C ILE A 283 -12.95 -0.94 -9.03
N LEU A 284 -12.85 -0.13 -10.08
CA LEU A 284 -11.97 -0.39 -11.21
C LEU A 284 -10.51 -0.49 -10.78
N TYR A 285 -10.03 0.43 -9.94
CA TYR A 285 -8.68 0.38 -9.38
C TYR A 285 -8.44 -0.92 -8.60
N GLY A 286 -9.39 -1.33 -7.75
CA GLY A 286 -9.30 -2.59 -7.01
C GLY A 286 -9.25 -3.82 -7.91
N LEU A 287 -10.05 -3.85 -8.96
CA LEU A 287 -10.06 -4.95 -9.94
C LEU A 287 -8.71 -5.03 -10.69
N LEU A 288 -8.15 -3.88 -11.12
CA LEU A 288 -6.82 -3.88 -11.76
C LEU A 288 -5.73 -4.36 -10.80
N MET A 289 -5.76 -3.96 -9.51
CA MET A 289 -4.83 -4.48 -8.52
C MET A 289 -4.94 -6.00 -8.33
N LEU A 290 -6.16 -6.56 -8.40
CA LEU A 290 -6.37 -8.02 -8.43
C LEU A 290 -5.73 -8.65 -9.66
N VAL A 291 -5.97 -8.09 -10.85
CA VAL A 291 -5.42 -8.60 -12.13
C VAL A 291 -3.87 -8.59 -12.07
N VAL A 292 -3.27 -7.49 -11.63
CA VAL A 292 -1.81 -7.37 -11.47
C VAL A 292 -1.25 -8.39 -10.48
N ALA A 293 -2.02 -8.80 -9.48
CA ALA A 293 -1.61 -9.77 -8.48
C ALA A 293 -1.68 -11.24 -8.97
N LEU A 294 -2.52 -11.55 -9.98
CA LEU A 294 -2.75 -12.93 -10.45
C LEU A 294 -1.48 -13.70 -10.85
N PRO A 295 -0.50 -13.11 -11.57
CA PRO A 295 0.74 -13.83 -11.91
C PRO A 295 1.48 -14.35 -10.67
N GLY A 296 1.35 -13.67 -9.52
CA GLY A 296 1.90 -14.13 -8.25
C GLY A 296 1.35 -15.48 -7.78
N GLY A 297 0.07 -15.74 -8.05
CA GLY A 297 -0.58 -17.04 -7.78
C GLY A 297 0.00 -18.16 -8.65
N VAL A 298 0.22 -17.88 -9.95
CA VAL A 298 0.87 -18.84 -10.88
C VAL A 298 2.29 -19.15 -10.42
N VAL A 299 3.08 -18.11 -10.10
CA VAL A 299 4.44 -18.28 -9.59
C VAL A 299 4.47 -19.12 -8.32
N TRP A 300 3.53 -18.90 -7.41
CA TRP A 300 3.44 -19.66 -6.17
C TRP A 300 3.15 -21.14 -6.41
N THR A 301 2.21 -21.49 -7.31
CA THR A 301 1.87 -22.88 -7.63
C THR A 301 3.06 -23.61 -8.26
N LEU A 302 3.78 -22.96 -9.19
CA LEU A 302 4.96 -23.52 -9.83
C LEU A 302 6.10 -23.77 -8.81
N LYS A 303 6.35 -22.82 -7.90
CA LYS A 303 7.39 -22.98 -6.86
C LYS A 303 7.05 -24.07 -5.83
N ARG A 304 5.77 -24.27 -5.53
CA ARG A 304 5.34 -25.33 -4.61
C ARG A 304 5.70 -26.72 -5.14
N ASN A 305 5.55 -26.93 -6.44
CA ASN A 305 5.80 -28.22 -7.08
C ASN A 305 7.30 -28.56 -7.26
N HIS A 306 8.21 -27.58 -7.11
CA HIS A 306 9.65 -27.77 -7.27
C HIS A 306 10.42 -27.86 -5.94
N THR A 307 9.74 -27.99 -4.79
CA THR A 307 10.40 -28.26 -3.51
C THR A 307 10.40 -29.76 -3.25
N PRO A 308 11.56 -30.45 -3.29
CA PRO A 308 11.69 -31.79 -2.69
C PRO A 308 11.36 -31.69 -1.20
N ASN A 309 10.66 -32.69 -0.68
CA ASN A 309 10.34 -32.88 0.73
C ASN A 309 11.60 -32.89 1.61
#